data_b34dc0cca2ec4720e7e42af0f8739fea
#
_entry.id   b34dc0cca2ec4720e7e42af0f8739fea
#
_cell.length_a   1.000
_cell.length_b   1.000
_cell.length_c   1.000
_cell.angle_alpha   90.00
_cell.angle_beta   90.00
_cell.angle_gamma   90.00
#
_symmetry.space_group_name_H-M   'P 1'
#
loop_
_entity.id
_entity.type
_entity.pdbx_description
1 polymer ?
#
loop_
_entity_poly.entity_id
_entity_poly.type
_entity_poly.pdbx_seq_one_letter_code
_entity_poly.pdbx_strand_id
1 'polypeptide(L)'
;MQSKADFIYQARPARVIFGAGSLHHLEREVVELGAERAIVLCTPEQRALAQDVIDRLGSRGAGIYDRATMHVPLEIARDARAFASSCGADCAIAIGGGSTVGLGKAIALESSLPILAIPTTYAGSEMTPIYGVTDGGIKRTGTDMRVLPKTVIYDPELTVTLPVELSVASGINAIAHAAEGLYANNANPVMSLIAEEGIRALAKGLPGVRRDGGDLRARSDALYGAWLCGMVLGNVGMALHHKLCHTLGGSFNLPHAQTHTVVLPHALAYNAAHAPDAMRRIARAIGADDAARGLYDLARDNGAPVALKVLGMKETDLDRAADLAVANPYWNPRPVEREALRVLLQYAFEGAPPRIYKT
;
A
#
# COMPACT_ATOMS: atom_id res chain seq x y z
N MET A 1 0.30 33.65 -3.31
CA MET A 1 -0.84 32.79 -3.67
C MET A 1 -0.52 32.20 -5.04
N GLN A 2 -0.06 30.96 -5.13
CA GLN A 2 -0.04 30.28 -6.42
C GLN A 2 -1.49 30.18 -6.90
N SER A 3 -1.74 30.60 -8.15
CA SER A 3 -3.03 30.38 -8.80
C SER A 3 -3.40 28.92 -8.66
N LYS A 4 -4.66 28.62 -8.29
CA LYS A 4 -5.17 27.26 -8.37
C LYS A 4 -4.94 26.81 -9.81
N ALA A 5 -3.96 25.95 -10.02
CA ALA A 5 -3.75 25.34 -11.32
C ALA A 5 -5.04 24.60 -11.70
N ASP A 6 -5.41 24.66 -12.94
CA ASP A 6 -6.53 23.88 -13.45
C ASP A 6 -6.25 22.39 -13.20
N PHE A 7 -7.22 21.68 -12.68
CA PHE A 7 -7.11 20.24 -12.44
C PHE A 7 -8.42 19.53 -12.79
N ILE A 8 -8.29 18.25 -13.14
CA ILE A 8 -9.42 17.35 -13.33
C ILE A 8 -9.39 16.36 -12.16
N TYR A 9 -10.50 16.29 -11.44
CA TYR A 9 -10.70 15.31 -10.40
C TYR A 9 -11.91 14.43 -10.73
N GLN A 10 -11.70 13.13 -10.73
CA GLN A 10 -12.75 12.13 -10.86
C GLN A 10 -12.72 11.24 -9.65
N ALA A 11 -13.78 11.27 -8.83
CA ALA A 11 -13.93 10.35 -7.71
C ALA A 11 -13.95 8.90 -8.22
N ARG A 12 -13.22 8.04 -7.55
CA ARG A 12 -13.26 6.59 -7.78
C ARG A 12 -14.12 5.99 -6.69
N PRO A 13 -15.39 5.64 -6.98
CA PRO A 13 -16.30 5.18 -5.96
C PRO A 13 -15.89 3.79 -5.48
N ALA A 14 -15.47 3.70 -4.24
CA ALA A 14 -15.53 2.49 -3.45
C ALA A 14 -16.45 2.79 -2.27
N ARG A 15 -17.38 1.88 -2.01
CA ARG A 15 -18.16 1.93 -0.78
C ARG A 15 -17.27 1.49 0.36
N VAL A 16 -17.17 2.28 1.42
CA VAL A 16 -16.31 1.99 2.58
C VAL A 16 -17.16 1.90 3.82
N ILE A 17 -16.99 0.82 4.57
CA ILE A 17 -17.50 0.59 5.90
C ILE A 17 -16.31 0.60 6.85
N PHE A 18 -16.32 1.42 7.88
CA PHE A 18 -15.19 1.59 8.78
C PHE A 18 -15.63 1.54 10.25
N GLY A 19 -14.94 0.76 11.06
CA GLY A 19 -15.09 0.73 12.51
C GLY A 19 -14.80 -0.64 13.12
N ALA A 20 -14.53 -0.67 14.43
CA ALA A 20 -14.37 -1.91 15.16
C ALA A 20 -15.65 -2.75 15.10
N GLY A 21 -15.51 -4.05 14.81
CA GLY A 21 -16.62 -4.95 14.60
C GLY A 21 -17.38 -4.76 13.28
N SER A 22 -16.91 -3.89 12.36
CA SER A 22 -17.62 -3.60 11.11
C SER A 22 -17.78 -4.82 10.19
N LEU A 23 -17.07 -5.91 10.47
CA LEU A 23 -17.27 -7.20 9.78
C LEU A 23 -18.72 -7.73 9.91
N HIS A 24 -19.51 -7.27 10.88
CA HIS A 24 -20.93 -7.65 11.01
C HIS A 24 -21.80 -7.15 9.84
N HIS A 25 -21.32 -6.18 9.05
CA HIS A 25 -22.01 -5.71 7.84
C HIS A 25 -21.79 -6.61 6.62
N LEU A 26 -20.93 -7.64 6.71
CA LEU A 26 -20.49 -8.44 5.55
C LEU A 26 -21.64 -8.99 4.70
N GLU A 27 -22.60 -9.69 5.31
CA GLU A 27 -23.72 -10.28 4.57
C GLU A 27 -24.55 -9.22 3.84
N ARG A 28 -24.84 -8.12 4.53
CA ARG A 28 -25.55 -6.99 3.94
C ARG A 28 -24.80 -6.42 2.73
N GLU A 29 -23.48 -6.26 2.83
CA GLU A 29 -22.67 -5.69 1.74
C GLU A 29 -22.58 -6.65 0.54
N VAL A 30 -22.60 -7.96 0.76
CA VAL A 30 -22.70 -8.96 -0.33
C VAL A 30 -24.06 -8.86 -1.03
N VAL A 31 -25.14 -8.69 -0.27
CA VAL A 31 -26.48 -8.46 -0.84
C VAL A 31 -26.57 -7.15 -1.64
N GLU A 32 -25.98 -6.06 -1.11
CA GLU A 32 -25.92 -4.77 -1.81
C GLU A 32 -25.12 -4.84 -3.13
N LEU A 33 -24.18 -5.75 -3.24
CA LEU A 33 -23.46 -6.04 -4.49
C LEU A 33 -24.31 -6.87 -5.48
N GLY A 34 -25.47 -7.34 -5.08
CA GLY A 34 -26.32 -8.24 -5.86
C GLY A 34 -25.76 -9.67 -5.97
N ALA A 35 -24.92 -10.08 -5.04
CA ALA A 35 -24.24 -11.37 -5.07
C ALA A 35 -24.99 -12.42 -4.22
N GLU A 36 -25.06 -13.64 -4.75
CA GLU A 36 -25.67 -14.79 -4.11
C GLU A 36 -24.66 -15.89 -3.72
N ARG A 37 -23.49 -15.87 -4.34
CA ARG A 37 -22.46 -16.93 -4.17
C ARG A 37 -21.07 -16.32 -4.12
N ALA A 38 -20.57 -16.04 -2.91
CA ALA A 38 -19.28 -15.41 -2.69
C ALA A 38 -18.20 -16.46 -2.36
N ILE A 39 -17.04 -16.39 -3.06
CA ILE A 39 -15.83 -17.08 -2.62
C ILE A 39 -15.02 -16.18 -1.69
N VAL A 40 -14.32 -16.80 -0.73
CA VAL A 40 -13.41 -16.10 0.17
C VAL A 40 -11.97 -16.43 -0.21
N LEU A 41 -11.16 -15.40 -0.44
CA LEU A 41 -9.75 -15.51 -0.79
C LEU A 41 -8.90 -15.13 0.42
N CYS A 42 -7.90 -15.94 0.77
CA CYS A 42 -6.97 -15.65 1.85
C CYS A 42 -5.60 -16.30 1.59
N THR A 43 -4.62 -15.97 2.43
CA THR A 43 -3.37 -16.74 2.52
C THR A 43 -3.59 -17.98 3.40
N PRO A 44 -2.72 -19.01 3.34
CA PRO A 44 -2.82 -20.19 4.21
C PRO A 44 -2.91 -19.84 5.71
N GLU A 45 -2.14 -18.82 6.14
CA GLU A 45 -2.07 -18.39 7.53
C GLU A 45 -3.38 -17.74 8.02
N GLN A 46 -4.18 -17.22 7.09
CA GLN A 46 -5.44 -16.54 7.39
C GLN A 46 -6.68 -17.42 7.19
N ARG A 47 -6.49 -18.72 6.98
CA ARG A 47 -7.59 -19.66 6.75
C ARG A 47 -8.65 -19.65 7.84
N ALA A 48 -8.25 -19.55 9.11
CA ALA A 48 -9.21 -19.51 10.22
C ALA A 48 -10.10 -18.25 10.15
N LEU A 49 -9.52 -17.12 9.79
CA LEU A 49 -10.28 -15.87 9.58
C LEU A 49 -11.20 -15.97 8.37
N ALA A 50 -10.75 -16.60 7.29
CA ALA A 50 -11.60 -16.85 6.12
C ALA A 50 -12.76 -17.80 6.44
N GLN A 51 -12.57 -18.74 7.37
CA GLN A 51 -13.64 -19.61 7.86
C GLN A 51 -14.72 -18.80 8.62
N ASP A 52 -14.31 -17.88 9.51
CA ASP A 52 -15.27 -16.98 10.17
C ASP A 52 -16.08 -16.15 9.16
N VAL A 53 -15.42 -15.67 8.11
CA VAL A 53 -16.07 -14.93 7.01
C VAL A 53 -17.09 -15.80 6.28
N ILE A 54 -16.74 -17.03 5.91
CA ILE A 54 -17.66 -17.92 5.18
C ILE A 54 -18.84 -18.33 6.05
N ASP A 55 -18.61 -18.59 7.35
CA ASP A 55 -19.66 -18.96 8.30
C ASP A 55 -20.70 -17.83 8.48
N ARG A 56 -20.26 -16.56 8.49
CA ARG A 56 -21.13 -15.39 8.51
C ARG A 56 -21.97 -15.23 7.26
N LEU A 57 -21.50 -15.71 6.12
CA LEU A 57 -22.23 -15.67 4.84
C LEU A 57 -23.33 -16.74 4.75
N GLY A 58 -23.25 -17.80 5.56
CA GLY A 58 -24.22 -18.90 5.54
C GLY A 58 -24.35 -19.49 4.14
N SER A 59 -25.56 -19.54 3.60
CA SER A 59 -25.84 -20.12 2.27
C SER A 59 -25.21 -19.35 1.10
N ARG A 60 -24.78 -18.10 1.31
CA ARG A 60 -24.08 -17.29 0.29
C ARG A 60 -22.60 -17.61 0.19
N GLY A 61 -22.03 -18.30 1.16
CA GLY A 61 -20.64 -18.76 1.14
C GLY A 61 -20.46 -19.92 0.16
N ALA A 62 -19.74 -19.70 -0.95
CA ALA A 62 -19.53 -20.70 -1.98
C ALA A 62 -18.25 -21.55 -1.79
N GLY A 63 -17.26 -21.03 -1.07
CA GLY A 63 -16.01 -21.75 -0.78
C GLY A 63 -14.86 -20.83 -0.39
N ILE A 64 -13.77 -21.44 0.09
CA ILE A 64 -12.54 -20.74 0.49
C ILE A 64 -11.40 -21.15 -0.43
N TYR A 65 -10.70 -20.16 -1.00
CA TYR A 65 -9.44 -20.36 -1.69
C TYR A 65 -8.31 -19.74 -0.86
N ASP A 66 -7.49 -20.58 -0.24
CA ASP A 66 -6.48 -20.25 0.76
C ASP A 66 -5.03 -20.28 0.24
N ARG A 67 -4.84 -20.11 -1.07
CA ARG A 67 -3.51 -20.16 -1.71
C ARG A 67 -3.03 -18.81 -2.24
N ALA A 68 -3.55 -17.69 -1.70
CA ALA A 68 -3.03 -16.37 -2.06
C ALA A 68 -1.57 -16.24 -1.60
N THR A 69 -0.71 -15.72 -2.48
CA THR A 69 0.73 -15.58 -2.21
C THR A 69 1.27 -14.27 -2.79
N MET A 70 2.46 -13.87 -2.31
CA MET A 70 3.11 -12.65 -2.79
C MET A 70 3.30 -12.65 -4.30
N HIS A 71 3.26 -11.44 -4.89
CA HIS A 71 3.47 -11.18 -6.31
C HIS A 71 2.42 -11.78 -7.26
N VAL A 72 1.41 -12.47 -6.73
CA VAL A 72 0.28 -13.04 -7.50
C VAL A 72 0.78 -13.80 -8.74
N PRO A 73 1.37 -14.99 -8.60
CA PRO A 73 1.77 -15.80 -9.74
C PRO A 73 0.59 -16.11 -10.66
N LEU A 74 0.81 -16.09 -11.98
CA LEU A 74 -0.25 -16.26 -12.95
C LEU A 74 -0.94 -17.63 -12.83
N GLU A 75 -0.21 -18.68 -12.50
CA GLU A 75 -0.74 -20.01 -12.25
C GLU A 75 -1.71 -20.03 -11.04
N ILE A 76 -1.39 -19.31 -9.96
CA ILE A 76 -2.27 -19.18 -8.80
C ILE A 76 -3.54 -18.39 -9.17
N ALA A 77 -3.40 -17.33 -9.98
CA ALA A 77 -4.55 -16.56 -10.44
C ALA A 77 -5.48 -17.40 -11.35
N ARG A 78 -4.92 -18.25 -12.23
CA ARG A 78 -5.69 -19.17 -13.10
C ARG A 78 -6.41 -20.23 -12.28
N ASP A 79 -5.73 -20.84 -11.33
CA ASP A 79 -6.29 -21.84 -10.44
C ASP A 79 -7.43 -21.27 -9.57
N ALA A 80 -7.23 -20.07 -9.01
CA ALA A 80 -8.26 -19.37 -8.24
C ALA A 80 -9.50 -19.02 -9.10
N ARG A 81 -9.33 -18.66 -10.38
CA ARG A 81 -10.45 -18.45 -11.31
C ARG A 81 -11.21 -19.74 -11.61
N ALA A 82 -10.48 -20.83 -11.85
CA ALA A 82 -11.11 -22.14 -12.07
C ALA A 82 -11.91 -22.57 -10.83
N PHE A 83 -11.37 -22.36 -9.63
CA PHE A 83 -12.08 -22.59 -8.39
C PHE A 83 -13.35 -21.72 -8.26
N ALA A 84 -13.25 -20.41 -8.52
CA ALA A 84 -14.39 -19.50 -8.51
C ALA A 84 -15.51 -19.97 -9.45
N SER A 85 -15.13 -20.34 -10.68
CA SER A 85 -16.06 -20.86 -11.69
C SER A 85 -16.72 -22.18 -11.24
N SER A 86 -15.95 -23.11 -10.69
CA SER A 86 -16.49 -24.41 -10.20
C SER A 86 -17.48 -24.25 -9.04
N CYS A 87 -17.31 -23.20 -8.23
CA CYS A 87 -18.24 -22.84 -7.16
C CYS A 87 -19.45 -22.05 -7.66
N GLY A 88 -19.49 -21.65 -8.94
CA GLY A 88 -20.52 -20.74 -9.47
C GLY A 88 -20.52 -19.38 -8.78
N ALA A 89 -19.33 -18.88 -8.43
CA ALA A 89 -19.19 -17.64 -7.69
C ALA A 89 -19.53 -16.41 -8.56
N ASP A 90 -20.25 -15.48 -7.97
CA ASP A 90 -20.63 -14.18 -8.54
C ASP A 90 -19.98 -12.98 -7.79
N CYS A 91 -19.23 -13.25 -6.71
CA CYS A 91 -18.46 -12.27 -5.95
C CYS A 91 -17.18 -12.90 -5.38
N ALA A 92 -16.12 -12.10 -5.27
CA ALA A 92 -14.88 -12.47 -4.60
C ALA A 92 -14.67 -11.59 -3.36
N ILE A 93 -14.57 -12.22 -2.18
CA ILE A 93 -14.22 -11.55 -0.93
C ILE A 93 -12.74 -11.78 -0.67
N ALA A 94 -11.95 -10.70 -0.69
CA ALA A 94 -10.52 -10.75 -0.43
C ALA A 94 -10.24 -10.32 1.02
N ILE A 95 -10.00 -11.29 1.92
CA ILE A 95 -9.64 -10.99 3.31
C ILE A 95 -8.15 -11.21 3.54
N GLY A 96 -7.43 -10.11 3.85
CA GLY A 96 -5.98 -10.18 4.02
C GLY A 96 -5.25 -8.92 3.62
N GLY A 97 -3.97 -9.07 3.31
CA GLY A 97 -3.11 -7.99 2.84
C GLY A 97 -3.09 -7.85 1.31
N GLY A 98 -2.07 -7.14 0.81
CA GLY A 98 -1.92 -6.86 -0.61
C GLY A 98 -1.87 -8.09 -1.53
N SER A 99 -1.38 -9.23 -1.06
CA SER A 99 -1.36 -10.49 -1.82
C SER A 99 -2.77 -11.01 -2.12
N THR A 100 -3.63 -10.98 -1.11
CA THR A 100 -5.01 -11.48 -1.21
C THR A 100 -5.86 -10.54 -2.06
N VAL A 101 -5.75 -9.24 -1.81
CA VAL A 101 -6.43 -8.22 -2.65
C VAL A 101 -5.94 -8.31 -4.10
N GLY A 102 -4.63 -8.50 -4.29
CA GLY A 102 -4.02 -8.70 -5.62
C GLY A 102 -4.57 -9.91 -6.36
N LEU A 103 -4.79 -11.03 -5.64
CA LEU A 103 -5.41 -12.23 -6.21
C LEU A 103 -6.86 -11.96 -6.64
N GLY A 104 -7.66 -11.29 -5.79
CA GLY A 104 -9.02 -10.87 -6.15
C GLY A 104 -9.04 -10.02 -7.43
N LYS A 105 -8.09 -9.09 -7.57
CA LYS A 105 -7.92 -8.28 -8.77
C LYS A 105 -7.57 -9.10 -10.01
N ALA A 106 -6.66 -10.08 -9.87
CA ALA A 106 -6.27 -10.95 -10.96
C ALA A 106 -7.43 -11.84 -11.44
N ILE A 107 -8.34 -12.24 -10.53
CA ILE A 107 -9.59 -12.92 -10.89
C ILE A 107 -10.51 -11.95 -11.63
N ALA A 108 -10.78 -10.78 -11.07
CA ALA A 108 -11.71 -9.79 -11.63
C ALA A 108 -11.27 -9.26 -12.99
N LEU A 109 -9.97 -9.19 -13.27
CA LEU A 109 -9.43 -8.72 -14.55
C LEU A 109 -9.97 -9.49 -15.76
N GLU A 110 -10.23 -10.79 -15.59
CA GLU A 110 -10.72 -11.64 -16.66
C GLU A 110 -12.19 -12.06 -16.50
N SER A 111 -12.68 -12.15 -15.25
CA SER A 111 -14.06 -12.58 -14.96
C SER A 111 -15.03 -11.42 -14.73
N SER A 112 -14.52 -10.22 -14.44
CA SER A 112 -15.31 -9.06 -14.00
C SER A 112 -16.12 -9.29 -12.70
N LEU A 113 -15.78 -10.32 -11.91
CA LEU A 113 -16.40 -10.54 -10.60
C LEU A 113 -16.19 -9.31 -9.69
N PRO A 114 -17.24 -8.78 -9.06
CA PRO A 114 -17.08 -7.72 -8.08
C PRO A 114 -16.23 -8.20 -6.91
N ILE A 115 -15.37 -7.29 -6.41
CA ILE A 115 -14.51 -7.56 -5.27
C ILE A 115 -15.06 -6.82 -4.06
N LEU A 116 -15.24 -7.53 -2.93
CA LEU A 116 -15.34 -6.98 -1.60
C LEU A 116 -14.00 -7.22 -0.89
N ALA A 117 -13.33 -6.16 -0.44
CA ALA A 117 -12.04 -6.28 0.24
C ALA A 117 -12.19 -6.08 1.75
N ILE A 118 -11.50 -6.92 2.53
CA ILE A 118 -11.42 -6.83 3.99
C ILE A 118 -9.94 -6.81 4.37
N PRO A 119 -9.29 -5.63 4.36
CA PRO A 119 -7.87 -5.54 4.59
C PRO A 119 -7.51 -5.80 6.06
N THR A 120 -6.45 -6.58 6.27
CA THR A 120 -5.85 -6.88 7.58
C THR A 120 -4.45 -6.27 7.73
N THR A 121 -4.02 -5.49 6.75
CA THR A 121 -2.75 -4.73 6.73
C THR A 121 -3.01 -3.31 6.24
N TYR A 122 -1.98 -2.46 6.25
CA TYR A 122 -2.07 -1.06 5.81
C TYR A 122 -1.57 -0.86 4.37
N ALA A 123 -1.79 -1.84 3.49
CA ALA A 123 -1.19 -1.86 2.15
C ALA A 123 -1.77 -0.83 1.16
N GLY A 124 -3.07 -0.49 1.25
CA GLY A 124 -3.74 0.49 0.39
C GLY A 124 -4.15 -0.02 -1.01
N SER A 125 -3.78 -1.24 -1.38
CA SER A 125 -4.13 -1.82 -2.68
C SER A 125 -5.63 -1.90 -2.93
N GLU A 126 -6.42 -2.09 -1.90
CA GLU A 126 -7.88 -2.19 -1.91
C GLU A 126 -8.59 -0.93 -2.41
N MET A 127 -7.90 0.22 -2.37
CA MET A 127 -8.42 1.51 -2.84
C MET A 127 -7.98 1.87 -4.26
N THR A 128 -7.36 0.95 -4.99
CA THR A 128 -6.76 1.25 -6.30
C THR A 128 -7.30 0.35 -7.42
N PRO A 129 -7.40 0.85 -8.66
CA PRO A 129 -7.64 0.04 -9.84
C PRO A 129 -6.34 -0.57 -10.40
N ILE A 130 -5.23 -0.50 -9.65
CA ILE A 130 -3.91 -1.00 -10.06
C ILE A 130 -3.84 -2.49 -9.75
N TYR A 131 -3.40 -3.28 -10.72
CA TYR A 131 -3.13 -4.71 -10.55
C TYR A 131 -1.69 -5.06 -10.90
N GLY A 132 -1.23 -6.20 -10.40
CA GLY A 132 0.06 -6.79 -10.77
C GLY A 132 -0.02 -8.31 -10.72
N VAL A 133 0.45 -8.96 -11.79
CA VAL A 133 0.51 -10.41 -11.92
C VAL A 133 1.92 -10.78 -12.35
N THR A 134 2.48 -11.85 -11.81
CA THR A 134 3.81 -12.33 -12.16
C THR A 134 3.71 -13.56 -13.07
N ASP A 135 4.31 -13.48 -14.26
CA ASP A 135 4.34 -14.54 -15.26
C ASP A 135 5.80 -14.84 -15.63
N GLY A 136 6.25 -16.07 -15.42
CA GLY A 136 7.64 -16.46 -15.69
C GLY A 136 8.69 -15.61 -14.96
N GLY A 137 8.40 -15.14 -13.74
CA GLY A 137 9.29 -14.26 -12.97
C GLY A 137 9.22 -12.78 -13.39
N ILE A 138 8.42 -12.43 -14.38
CA ILE A 138 8.24 -11.04 -14.84
C ILE A 138 6.92 -10.49 -14.31
N LYS A 139 7.01 -9.43 -13.52
CA LYS A 139 5.82 -8.73 -12.99
C LYS A 139 5.23 -7.81 -14.06
N ARG A 140 3.98 -8.05 -14.42
CA ARG A 140 3.16 -7.20 -15.29
C ARG A 140 2.19 -6.40 -14.43
N THR A 141 2.20 -5.09 -14.59
CA THR A 141 1.30 -4.18 -13.86
C THR A 141 0.44 -3.40 -14.84
N GLY A 142 -0.75 -3.01 -14.40
CA GLY A 142 -1.66 -2.20 -15.21
C GLY A 142 -2.73 -1.54 -14.35
N THR A 143 -3.62 -0.82 -15.00
CA THR A 143 -4.76 -0.14 -14.37
C THR A 143 -6.03 -0.53 -15.11
N ASP A 144 -7.04 -1.02 -14.38
CA ASP A 144 -8.34 -1.38 -14.92
C ASP A 144 -9.42 -1.16 -13.86
N MET A 145 -10.50 -0.46 -14.21
CA MET A 145 -11.58 -0.17 -13.27
C MET A 145 -12.37 -1.41 -12.83
N ARG A 146 -12.30 -2.51 -13.57
CA ARG A 146 -12.92 -3.79 -13.18
C ARG A 146 -12.30 -4.37 -11.91
N VAL A 147 -11.02 -4.09 -11.67
CA VAL A 147 -10.28 -4.62 -10.51
C VAL A 147 -10.36 -3.73 -9.28
N LEU A 148 -10.98 -2.54 -9.36
CA LEU A 148 -11.21 -1.71 -8.18
C LEU A 148 -12.27 -2.38 -7.31
N PRO A 149 -11.96 -2.72 -6.04
CA PRO A 149 -12.95 -3.24 -5.11
C PRO A 149 -14.19 -2.34 -5.04
N LYS A 150 -15.36 -2.94 -5.10
CA LYS A 150 -16.65 -2.22 -5.05
C LYS A 150 -16.97 -1.79 -3.63
N THR A 151 -16.65 -2.65 -2.67
CA THR A 151 -16.85 -2.42 -1.24
C THR A 151 -15.57 -2.77 -0.49
N VAL A 152 -15.22 -1.97 0.50
CA VAL A 152 -14.12 -2.23 1.42
C VAL A 152 -14.63 -2.13 2.86
N ILE A 153 -14.42 -3.19 3.65
CA ILE A 153 -14.73 -3.21 5.08
C ILE A 153 -13.42 -3.08 5.86
N TYR A 154 -13.22 -1.96 6.51
CA TYR A 154 -12.09 -1.68 7.38
C TYR A 154 -12.47 -1.93 8.83
N ASP A 155 -12.09 -3.07 9.36
CA ASP A 155 -12.30 -3.46 10.75
C ASP A 155 -10.97 -3.46 11.51
N PRO A 156 -10.72 -2.51 12.42
CA PRO A 156 -9.49 -2.46 13.20
C PRO A 156 -9.22 -3.71 14.02
N GLU A 157 -10.25 -4.46 14.46
CA GLU A 157 -10.09 -5.69 15.21
C GLU A 157 -9.33 -6.75 14.42
N LEU A 158 -9.48 -6.78 13.09
CA LEU A 158 -8.79 -7.72 12.21
C LEU A 158 -7.31 -7.40 12.02
N THR A 159 -6.86 -6.24 12.47
CA THR A 159 -5.44 -5.84 12.41
C THR A 159 -4.67 -6.15 13.69
N VAL A 160 -5.35 -6.53 14.78
CA VAL A 160 -4.71 -6.79 16.10
C VAL A 160 -3.67 -7.92 16.02
N THR A 161 -3.93 -8.92 15.20
CA THR A 161 -3.02 -10.05 14.98
C THR A 161 -1.84 -9.74 14.06
N LEU A 162 -1.86 -8.57 13.38
CA LEU A 162 -0.73 -8.16 12.55
C LEU A 162 0.47 -7.83 13.45
N PRO A 163 1.64 -8.50 13.26
CA PRO A 163 2.83 -8.22 14.05
C PRO A 163 3.18 -6.72 14.07
N VAL A 164 3.60 -6.22 15.22
CA VAL A 164 3.86 -4.78 15.43
C VAL A 164 4.87 -4.23 14.42
N GLU A 165 5.97 -4.94 14.18
CA GLU A 165 7.01 -4.52 13.23
C GLU A 165 6.46 -4.42 11.80
N LEU A 166 5.62 -5.39 11.40
CA LEU A 166 4.98 -5.36 10.10
C LEU A 166 3.91 -4.26 10.03
N SER A 167 3.21 -3.98 11.12
CA SER A 167 2.26 -2.87 11.23
C SER A 167 2.95 -1.53 10.98
N VAL A 168 4.10 -1.30 11.61
CA VAL A 168 4.88 -0.05 11.44
C VAL A 168 5.38 0.06 10.00
N ALA A 169 6.01 -0.98 9.47
CA ALA A 169 6.52 -0.96 8.09
C ALA A 169 5.40 -0.76 7.06
N SER A 170 4.26 -1.45 7.23
CA SER A 170 3.11 -1.30 6.34
C SER A 170 2.49 0.09 6.43
N GLY A 171 2.42 0.67 7.62
CA GLY A 171 1.92 2.04 7.82
C GLY A 171 2.83 3.09 7.19
N ILE A 172 4.15 2.94 7.30
CA ILE A 172 5.10 3.86 6.64
C ILE A 172 5.04 3.71 5.11
N ASN A 173 4.85 2.48 4.60
CA ASN A 173 4.55 2.27 3.18
C ASN A 173 3.28 3.04 2.75
N ALA A 174 2.22 3.02 3.56
CA ALA A 174 1.04 3.83 3.28
C ALA A 174 1.35 5.34 3.30
N ILE A 175 2.14 5.84 4.25
CA ILE A 175 2.62 7.23 4.25
C ILE A 175 3.33 7.57 2.95
N ALA A 176 4.12 6.66 2.38
CA ALA A 176 4.84 6.88 1.14
C ALA A 176 3.90 7.17 -0.06
N HIS A 177 2.75 6.51 -0.12
CA HIS A 177 1.72 6.79 -1.14
C HIS A 177 1.23 8.23 -1.05
N ALA A 178 0.89 8.68 0.16
CA ALA A 178 0.40 10.04 0.40
C ALA A 178 1.51 11.08 0.19
N ALA A 179 2.73 10.80 0.64
CA ALA A 179 3.87 11.70 0.51
C ALA A 179 4.20 11.97 -0.97
N GLU A 180 4.28 10.94 -1.80
CA GLU A 180 4.47 11.13 -3.25
C GLU A 180 3.26 11.78 -3.91
N GLY A 181 2.06 11.46 -3.43
CA GLY A 181 0.83 12.09 -3.93
C GLY A 181 0.78 13.60 -3.75
N LEU A 182 1.43 14.14 -2.72
CA LEU A 182 1.51 15.58 -2.48
C LEU A 182 2.31 16.34 -3.56
N TYR A 183 3.26 15.68 -4.23
CA TYR A 183 4.05 16.27 -5.30
C TYR A 183 3.93 15.53 -6.63
N ALA A 184 2.93 14.68 -6.80
CA ALA A 184 2.67 14.02 -8.07
C ALA A 184 2.41 15.03 -9.20
N ASN A 185 2.71 14.64 -10.45
CA ASN A 185 2.47 15.52 -11.61
C ASN A 185 0.99 15.88 -11.81
N ASN A 186 0.09 15.04 -11.32
CA ASN A 186 -1.37 15.25 -11.34
C ASN A 186 -1.93 15.46 -9.92
N ALA A 187 -1.12 15.97 -8.99
CA ALA A 187 -1.57 16.34 -7.66
C ALA A 187 -2.71 17.37 -7.75
N ASN A 188 -3.67 17.28 -6.87
CA ASN A 188 -4.80 18.18 -6.81
C ASN A 188 -5.19 18.51 -5.36
N PRO A 189 -5.91 19.61 -5.11
CA PRO A 189 -6.22 20.06 -3.75
C PRO A 189 -6.97 19.01 -2.91
N VAL A 190 -7.87 18.23 -3.53
CA VAL A 190 -8.67 17.21 -2.83
C VAL A 190 -7.74 16.10 -2.32
N MET A 191 -6.92 15.53 -3.20
CA MET A 191 -5.98 14.48 -2.81
C MET A 191 -4.91 15.00 -1.85
N SER A 192 -4.50 16.26 -1.95
CA SER A 192 -3.54 16.87 -1.02
C SER A 192 -4.09 16.99 0.41
N LEU A 193 -5.38 17.29 0.59
CA LEU A 193 -6.02 17.30 1.91
C LEU A 193 -6.11 15.88 2.49
N ILE A 194 -6.51 14.92 1.67
CA ILE A 194 -6.61 13.50 2.07
C ILE A 194 -5.22 12.95 2.41
N ALA A 195 -4.20 13.28 1.64
CA ALA A 195 -2.82 12.85 1.88
C ALA A 195 -2.28 13.35 3.22
N GLU A 196 -2.47 14.63 3.51
CA GLU A 196 -2.02 15.22 4.76
C GLU A 196 -2.71 14.60 5.98
N GLU A 197 -4.03 14.38 5.91
CA GLU A 197 -4.79 13.72 6.97
C GLU A 197 -4.38 12.25 7.13
N GLY A 198 -4.18 11.52 6.03
CA GLY A 198 -3.72 10.14 6.07
C GLY A 198 -2.34 9.98 6.75
N ILE A 199 -1.39 10.86 6.40
CA ILE A 199 -0.07 10.91 7.04
C ILE A 199 -0.20 11.21 8.55
N ARG A 200 -1.01 12.21 8.91
CA ARG A 200 -1.23 12.60 10.31
C ARG A 200 -1.81 11.45 11.14
N ALA A 201 -2.81 10.74 10.63
CA ALA A 201 -3.46 9.63 11.30
C ALA A 201 -2.48 8.46 11.54
N LEU A 202 -1.67 8.11 10.53
CA LEU A 202 -0.63 7.08 10.67
C LEU A 202 0.46 7.50 11.65
N ALA A 203 0.97 8.73 11.55
CA ALA A 203 2.00 9.24 12.47
C ALA A 203 1.52 9.23 13.94
N LYS A 204 0.21 9.42 14.18
CA LYS A 204 -0.40 9.29 15.50
C LYS A 204 -0.58 7.84 15.92
N GLY A 205 -1.08 6.98 15.01
CA GLY A 205 -1.46 5.60 15.33
C GLY A 205 -0.25 4.67 15.51
N LEU A 206 0.77 4.75 14.65
CA LEU A 206 1.89 3.81 14.66
C LEU A 206 2.68 3.77 15.98
N PRO A 207 2.99 4.89 16.66
CA PRO A 207 3.59 4.84 17.99
C PRO A 207 2.70 4.20 19.04
N GLY A 208 1.37 4.34 18.93
CA GLY A 208 0.40 3.65 19.79
C GLY A 208 0.45 2.14 19.61
N VAL A 209 0.39 1.67 18.35
CA VAL A 209 0.53 0.26 17.98
C VAL A 209 1.88 -0.31 18.43
N ARG A 210 2.97 0.49 18.38
CA ARG A 210 4.29 0.07 18.88
C ARG A 210 4.31 -0.17 20.38
N ARG A 211 3.63 0.69 21.15
CA ARG A 211 3.55 0.55 22.61
C ARG A 211 2.66 -0.60 23.04
N ASP A 212 1.52 -0.75 22.38
CA ASP A 212 0.54 -1.81 22.63
C ASP A 212 -0.09 -2.26 21.31
N GLY A 213 0.32 -3.43 20.84
CA GLY A 213 -0.22 -4.01 19.61
C GLY A 213 -1.72 -4.32 19.67
N GLY A 214 -2.32 -4.38 20.85
CA GLY A 214 -3.75 -4.61 21.09
C GLY A 214 -4.58 -3.32 21.22
N ASP A 215 -3.97 -2.13 21.24
CA ASP A 215 -4.69 -0.86 21.32
C ASP A 215 -5.56 -0.62 20.09
N LEU A 216 -6.86 -0.91 20.20
CA LEU A 216 -7.84 -0.74 19.12
C LEU A 216 -7.97 0.71 18.64
N ARG A 217 -7.72 1.70 19.51
CA ARG A 217 -7.73 3.11 19.08
C ARG A 217 -6.55 3.41 18.18
N ALA A 218 -5.35 2.96 18.58
CA ALA A 218 -4.15 3.12 17.75
C ALA A 218 -4.27 2.34 16.43
N ARG A 219 -4.83 1.12 16.46
CA ARG A 219 -5.15 0.32 15.27
C ARG A 219 -6.16 1.03 14.35
N SER A 220 -7.19 1.65 14.92
CA SER A 220 -8.18 2.42 14.18
C SER A 220 -7.57 3.65 13.53
N ASP A 221 -6.77 4.44 14.26
CA ASP A 221 -6.05 5.60 13.70
C ASP A 221 -5.13 5.17 12.54
N ALA A 222 -4.38 4.07 12.70
CA ALA A 222 -3.49 3.57 11.66
C ALA A 222 -4.25 3.05 10.43
N LEU A 223 -5.33 2.30 10.62
CA LEU A 223 -6.14 1.76 9.52
C LEU A 223 -6.88 2.87 8.77
N TYR A 224 -7.40 3.89 9.48
CA TYR A 224 -7.99 5.08 8.89
C TYR A 224 -6.97 5.84 8.01
N GLY A 225 -5.76 6.06 8.54
CA GLY A 225 -4.69 6.68 7.76
C GLY A 225 -4.30 5.86 6.53
N ALA A 226 -4.25 4.53 6.65
CA ALA A 226 -3.96 3.63 5.54
C ALA A 226 -5.03 3.71 4.43
N TRP A 227 -6.31 3.74 4.80
CA TRP A 227 -7.41 3.97 3.85
C TRP A 227 -7.21 5.27 3.07
N LEU A 228 -6.98 6.40 3.77
CA LEU A 228 -6.80 7.71 3.11
C LEU A 228 -5.57 7.70 2.19
N CYS A 229 -4.45 7.13 2.63
CA CYS A 229 -3.25 6.99 1.80
C CYS A 229 -3.47 6.08 0.58
N GLY A 230 -4.27 5.02 0.73
CA GLY A 230 -4.69 4.16 -0.37
C GLY A 230 -5.55 4.90 -1.40
N MET A 231 -6.45 5.81 -0.95
CA MET A 231 -7.20 6.69 -1.85
C MET A 231 -6.25 7.58 -2.67
N VAL A 232 -5.22 8.13 -2.06
CA VAL A 232 -4.22 8.93 -2.78
C VAL A 232 -3.51 8.10 -3.84
N LEU A 233 -3.00 6.91 -3.48
CA LEU A 233 -2.36 5.97 -4.42
C LEU A 233 -3.26 5.66 -5.62
N GLY A 234 -4.56 5.49 -5.40
CA GLY A 234 -5.53 5.19 -6.45
C GLY A 234 -5.84 6.36 -7.39
N ASN A 235 -5.53 7.60 -7.01
CA ASN A 235 -6.01 8.79 -7.73
C ASN A 235 -4.91 9.68 -8.33
N VAL A 236 -3.65 9.53 -7.89
CA VAL A 236 -2.52 10.31 -8.41
C VAL A 236 -1.33 9.43 -8.77
N GLY A 237 -0.41 9.99 -9.56
CA GLY A 237 0.81 9.29 -9.97
C GLY A 237 1.80 9.15 -8.82
N MET A 238 2.73 8.19 -8.98
CA MET A 238 3.86 7.98 -8.08
C MET A 238 5.15 8.47 -8.76
N ALA A 239 6.22 8.63 -7.97
CA ALA A 239 7.47 9.24 -8.39
C ALA A 239 8.70 8.37 -8.04
N LEU A 240 9.83 9.01 -7.74
CA LEU A 240 11.12 8.37 -7.49
C LEU A 240 11.10 7.30 -6.40
N HIS A 241 10.41 7.56 -5.27
CA HIS A 241 10.35 6.60 -4.16
C HIS A 241 9.81 5.24 -4.63
N HIS A 242 8.63 5.26 -5.29
CA HIS A 242 8.03 4.02 -5.80
C HIS A 242 8.88 3.38 -6.90
N LYS A 243 9.51 4.19 -7.78
CA LYS A 243 10.44 3.65 -8.78
C LYS A 243 11.59 2.89 -8.12
N LEU A 244 12.22 3.46 -7.09
CA LEU A 244 13.29 2.79 -6.34
C LEU A 244 12.79 1.51 -5.67
N CYS A 245 11.66 1.56 -4.97
CA CYS A 245 11.09 0.39 -4.30
C CYS A 245 10.71 -0.73 -5.27
N HIS A 246 10.16 -0.40 -6.43
CA HIS A 246 9.86 -1.39 -7.48
C HIS A 246 11.14 -2.00 -8.06
N THR A 247 12.19 -1.20 -8.24
CA THR A 247 13.49 -1.69 -8.71
C THR A 247 14.13 -2.63 -7.68
N LEU A 248 14.14 -2.22 -6.39
CA LEU A 248 14.74 -3.00 -5.31
C LEU A 248 13.95 -4.29 -5.02
N GLY A 249 12.63 -4.23 -5.00
CA GLY A 249 11.79 -5.41 -4.81
C GLY A 249 11.84 -6.36 -6.01
N GLY A 250 11.75 -5.83 -7.24
CA GLY A 250 11.68 -6.64 -8.45
C GLY A 250 13.00 -7.26 -8.89
N SER A 251 14.14 -6.55 -8.70
CA SER A 251 15.46 -7.00 -9.18
C SER A 251 16.33 -7.62 -8.10
N PHE A 252 16.06 -7.34 -6.81
CA PHE A 252 16.87 -7.80 -5.67
C PHE A 252 16.03 -8.53 -4.62
N ASN A 253 14.75 -8.77 -4.91
CA ASN A 253 13.82 -9.53 -4.06
C ASN A 253 13.72 -9.01 -2.61
N LEU A 254 13.84 -7.69 -2.41
CA LEU A 254 13.69 -7.11 -1.08
C LEU A 254 12.23 -7.07 -0.64
N PRO A 255 11.94 -7.23 0.66
CA PRO A 255 10.58 -7.23 1.18
C PRO A 255 9.92 -5.85 1.00
N HIS A 256 8.70 -5.83 0.45
CA HIS A 256 8.05 -4.63 -0.08
C HIS A 256 7.90 -3.51 0.96
N ALA A 257 7.15 -3.73 2.05
CA ALA A 257 6.85 -2.69 3.03
C ALA A 257 8.11 -2.15 3.73
N GLN A 258 9.05 -3.03 4.07
CA GLN A 258 10.31 -2.66 4.71
C GLN A 258 11.19 -1.84 3.76
N THR A 259 11.21 -2.19 2.47
CA THR A 259 11.95 -1.43 1.45
C THR A 259 11.39 -0.02 1.33
N HIS A 260 10.06 0.12 1.28
CA HIS A 260 9.41 1.43 1.27
C HIS A 260 9.76 2.25 2.51
N THR A 261 9.78 1.61 3.68
CA THR A 261 10.13 2.26 4.95
C THR A 261 11.53 2.85 4.92
N VAL A 262 12.51 2.06 4.45
CA VAL A 262 13.92 2.51 4.39
C VAL A 262 14.13 3.61 3.35
N VAL A 263 13.53 3.47 2.16
CA VAL A 263 13.79 4.38 1.02
C VAL A 263 13.07 5.72 1.18
N LEU A 264 11.92 5.77 1.85
CA LEU A 264 11.07 6.96 1.89
C LEU A 264 11.80 8.22 2.37
N PRO A 265 12.47 8.24 3.52
CA PRO A 265 13.15 9.44 4.01
C PRO A 265 14.19 9.97 3.01
N HIS A 266 14.91 9.07 2.35
CA HIS A 266 15.96 9.43 1.40
C HIS A 266 15.39 10.00 0.10
N ALA A 267 14.28 9.45 -0.40
CA ALA A 267 13.61 9.96 -1.59
C ALA A 267 12.97 11.34 -1.34
N LEU A 268 12.44 11.58 -0.14
CA LEU A 268 11.94 12.89 0.25
C LEU A 268 13.07 13.92 0.34
N ALA A 269 14.19 13.57 0.97
CA ALA A 269 15.36 14.46 1.03
C ALA A 269 15.89 14.80 -0.37
N TYR A 270 15.88 13.83 -1.30
CA TYR A 270 16.24 14.04 -2.69
C TYR A 270 15.37 15.10 -3.37
N ASN A 271 14.07 15.07 -3.11
CA ASN A 271 13.07 15.94 -3.74
C ASN A 271 12.82 17.25 -2.97
N ALA A 272 13.38 17.42 -1.78
CA ALA A 272 12.96 18.47 -0.84
C ALA A 272 13.01 19.88 -1.44
N ALA A 273 14.09 20.24 -2.13
CA ALA A 273 14.24 21.57 -2.74
C ALA A 273 13.28 21.82 -3.92
N HIS A 274 12.79 20.74 -4.57
CA HIS A 274 11.92 20.81 -5.75
C HIS A 274 10.42 20.63 -5.41
N ALA A 275 10.12 20.28 -4.15
CA ALA A 275 8.75 20.09 -3.66
C ALA A 275 8.54 20.69 -2.25
N PRO A 276 8.90 21.98 -2.03
CA PRO A 276 8.92 22.57 -0.69
C PRO A 276 7.54 22.60 -0.03
N ASP A 277 6.46 22.79 -0.78
CA ASP A 277 5.09 22.76 -0.25
C ASP A 277 4.70 21.39 0.28
N ALA A 278 5.03 20.33 -0.47
CA ALA A 278 4.79 18.97 -0.03
C ALA A 278 5.60 18.64 1.24
N MET A 279 6.88 19.04 1.29
CA MET A 279 7.70 18.84 2.48
C MET A 279 7.12 19.52 3.72
N ARG A 280 6.65 20.77 3.59
CA ARG A 280 5.98 21.47 4.71
C ARG A 280 4.71 20.75 5.18
N ARG A 281 3.90 20.24 4.26
CA ARG A 281 2.68 19.48 4.61
C ARG A 281 3.01 18.18 5.32
N ILE A 282 3.99 17.41 4.83
CA ILE A 282 4.45 16.18 5.46
C ILE A 282 4.98 16.47 6.87
N ALA A 283 5.90 17.44 7.01
CA ALA A 283 6.48 17.82 8.29
C ALA A 283 5.40 18.21 9.32
N ARG A 284 4.44 19.04 8.91
CA ARG A 284 3.29 19.42 9.75
C ARG A 284 2.45 18.22 10.15
N ALA A 285 2.16 17.30 9.22
CA ALA A 285 1.33 16.13 9.47
C ALA A 285 1.95 15.15 10.47
N ILE A 286 3.28 15.01 10.44
CA ILE A 286 4.02 14.14 11.38
C ILE A 286 4.47 14.86 12.65
N GLY A 287 4.25 16.19 12.76
CA GLY A 287 4.66 16.99 13.90
C GLY A 287 6.18 17.17 14.02
N ALA A 288 6.89 17.29 12.90
CA ALA A 288 8.35 17.47 12.82
C ALA A 288 8.74 18.77 12.10
N ASP A 289 9.99 19.23 12.30
CA ASP A 289 10.52 20.39 11.61
C ASP A 289 10.95 20.08 10.16
N ASP A 290 11.38 18.83 9.91
CA ASP A 290 11.82 18.34 8.60
C ASP A 290 11.10 17.04 8.24
N ALA A 291 10.56 16.97 7.03
CA ALA A 291 9.78 15.81 6.57
C ALA A 291 10.62 14.53 6.46
N ALA A 292 11.78 14.62 5.85
CA ALA A 292 12.63 13.47 5.58
C ALA A 292 13.23 12.93 6.89
N ARG A 293 13.75 13.82 7.72
CA ARG A 293 14.30 13.46 9.03
C ARG A 293 13.21 12.93 9.96
N GLY A 294 12.06 13.58 10.01
CA GLY A 294 10.95 13.15 10.86
C GLY A 294 10.42 11.76 10.50
N LEU A 295 10.34 11.41 9.22
CA LEU A 295 9.93 10.05 8.80
C LEU A 295 11.02 9.00 9.07
N TYR A 296 12.30 9.36 8.96
CA TYR A 296 13.38 8.49 9.38
C TYR A 296 13.31 8.20 10.88
N ASP A 297 13.12 9.25 11.70
CA ASP A 297 12.98 9.11 13.15
C ASP A 297 11.72 8.33 13.53
N LEU A 298 10.58 8.57 12.85
CA LEU A 298 9.34 7.80 13.04
C LEU A 298 9.57 6.29 12.80
N ALA A 299 10.29 5.94 11.72
CA ALA A 299 10.62 4.54 11.43
C ALA A 299 11.52 3.93 12.51
N ARG A 300 12.63 4.59 12.81
CA ARG A 300 13.64 4.13 13.78
C ARG A 300 13.03 3.97 15.18
N ASP A 301 12.33 4.97 15.67
CA ASP A 301 11.83 5.03 17.04
C ASP A 301 10.68 4.05 17.28
N ASN A 302 10.01 3.60 16.21
CA ASN A 302 8.98 2.58 16.27
C ASN A 302 9.48 1.18 15.85
N GLY A 303 10.80 0.98 15.73
CA GLY A 303 11.43 -0.32 15.53
C GLY A 303 11.32 -0.88 14.11
N ALA A 304 10.99 -0.04 13.13
CA ALA A 304 11.05 -0.45 11.73
C ALA A 304 12.50 -0.40 11.18
N PRO A 305 12.84 -1.19 10.16
CA PRO A 305 14.18 -1.17 9.57
C PRO A 305 14.47 0.19 8.92
N VAL A 306 15.70 0.67 9.08
CA VAL A 306 16.20 1.91 8.49
C VAL A 306 17.37 1.71 7.54
N ALA A 307 17.76 0.44 7.27
CA ALA A 307 18.91 0.12 6.43
C ALA A 307 18.58 -0.99 5.42
N LEU A 308 18.94 -0.83 4.14
CA LEU A 308 18.73 -1.86 3.12
C LEU A 308 19.59 -3.11 3.36
N LYS A 309 20.77 -2.96 3.97
CA LYS A 309 21.64 -4.11 4.29
C LYS A 309 20.98 -5.13 5.21
N VAL A 310 20.14 -4.70 6.15
CA VAL A 310 19.42 -5.62 7.05
C VAL A 310 18.26 -6.33 6.35
N LEU A 311 17.83 -5.83 5.17
CA LEU A 311 16.84 -6.46 4.32
C LEU A 311 17.45 -7.45 3.30
N GLY A 312 18.76 -7.64 3.33
CA GLY A 312 19.47 -8.55 2.42
C GLY A 312 20.09 -7.90 1.18
N MET A 313 20.02 -6.56 1.02
CA MET A 313 20.75 -5.85 -0.03
C MET A 313 22.26 -6.01 0.15
N LYS A 314 22.99 -6.23 -0.94
CA LYS A 314 24.44 -6.25 -0.95
C LYS A 314 24.99 -4.90 -1.41
N GLU A 315 26.10 -4.46 -0.85
CA GLU A 315 26.73 -3.19 -1.24
C GLU A 315 27.14 -3.20 -2.74
N THR A 316 27.58 -4.35 -3.22
CA THR A 316 27.96 -4.57 -4.64
C THR A 316 26.79 -4.39 -5.61
N ASP A 317 25.55 -4.41 -5.14
CA ASP A 317 24.35 -4.30 -5.99
C ASP A 317 23.87 -2.84 -6.14
N LEU A 318 24.43 -1.89 -5.36
CA LEU A 318 23.97 -0.50 -5.32
C LEU A 318 24.15 0.23 -6.66
N ASP A 319 25.25 -0.01 -7.36
CA ASP A 319 25.51 0.57 -8.68
C ASP A 319 24.48 0.08 -9.70
N ARG A 320 24.25 -1.24 -9.75
CA ARG A 320 23.23 -1.84 -10.61
C ARG A 320 21.81 -1.34 -10.26
N ALA A 321 21.50 -1.13 -8.98
CA ALA A 321 20.21 -0.57 -8.57
C ALA A 321 20.03 0.87 -9.07
N ALA A 322 21.07 1.70 -9.00
CA ALA A 322 21.06 3.06 -9.56
C ALA A 322 20.85 3.04 -11.09
N ASP A 323 21.59 2.19 -11.82
CA ASP A 323 21.48 2.03 -13.27
C ASP A 323 20.05 1.63 -13.68
N LEU A 324 19.45 0.66 -13.00
CA LEU A 324 18.09 0.21 -13.27
C LEU A 324 17.02 1.28 -12.95
N ALA A 325 17.27 2.10 -11.92
CA ALA A 325 16.34 3.16 -11.56
C ALA A 325 16.30 4.28 -12.60
N VAL A 326 17.43 4.63 -13.20
CA VAL A 326 17.51 5.69 -14.24
C VAL A 326 17.12 5.21 -15.63
N ALA A 327 17.17 3.90 -15.92
CA ALA A 327 16.86 3.36 -17.24
C ALA A 327 15.43 3.66 -17.70
N ASN A 328 14.46 3.62 -16.81
CA ASN A 328 13.03 3.94 -17.06
C ASN A 328 12.47 4.72 -15.86
N PRO A 329 12.83 6.00 -15.71
CA PRO A 329 12.41 6.78 -14.55
C PRO A 329 10.91 7.06 -14.58
N TYR A 330 10.28 7.09 -13.38
CA TYR A 330 8.98 7.72 -13.22
C TYR A 330 9.13 9.22 -13.29
N TRP A 331 8.02 9.93 -13.55
CA TRP A 331 8.02 11.36 -13.35
C TRP A 331 8.51 11.71 -11.94
N ASN A 332 9.32 12.76 -11.82
CA ASN A 332 9.82 13.20 -10.53
C ASN A 332 10.02 14.73 -10.56
N PRO A 333 9.74 15.47 -9.47
CA PRO A 333 9.90 16.93 -9.48
C PRO A 333 11.36 17.37 -9.66
N ARG A 334 12.32 16.61 -9.13
CA ARG A 334 13.75 16.79 -9.38
C ARG A 334 14.20 15.84 -10.50
N PRO A 335 15.02 16.29 -11.47
CA PRO A 335 15.64 15.39 -12.45
C PRO A 335 16.33 14.20 -11.77
N VAL A 336 16.16 13.01 -12.35
CA VAL A 336 16.73 11.78 -11.79
C VAL A 336 18.13 11.57 -12.34
N GLU A 337 19.14 11.71 -11.49
CA GLU A 337 20.56 11.64 -11.82
C GLU A 337 21.20 10.40 -11.18
N ARG A 338 21.90 9.60 -11.97
CA ARG A 338 22.50 8.33 -11.55
C ARG A 338 23.38 8.46 -10.32
N GLU A 339 24.31 9.43 -10.32
CA GLU A 339 25.27 9.60 -9.23
C GLU A 339 24.58 10.04 -7.92
N ALA A 340 23.58 10.92 -8.03
CA ALA A 340 22.79 11.33 -6.87
C ALA A 340 21.95 10.16 -6.30
N LEU A 341 21.41 9.29 -7.17
CA LEU A 341 20.73 8.07 -6.73
C LEU A 341 21.69 7.07 -6.09
N ARG A 342 22.89 6.91 -6.63
CA ARG A 342 23.90 6.02 -6.04
C ARG A 342 24.26 6.48 -4.62
N VAL A 343 24.38 7.79 -4.39
CA VAL A 343 24.60 8.35 -3.05
C VAL A 343 23.40 8.12 -2.15
N LEU A 344 22.17 8.37 -2.63
CA LEU A 344 20.94 8.09 -1.90
C LEU A 344 20.90 6.63 -1.43
N LEU A 345 21.17 5.70 -2.34
CA LEU A 345 21.15 4.26 -2.05
C LEU A 345 22.24 3.86 -1.05
N GLN A 346 23.41 4.52 -1.05
CA GLN A 346 24.45 4.27 -0.05
C GLN A 346 23.98 4.64 1.36
N TYR A 347 23.38 5.84 1.55
CA TYR A 347 22.84 6.27 2.84
C TYR A 347 21.72 5.32 3.31
N ALA A 348 20.83 4.93 2.40
CA ALA A 348 19.77 3.96 2.68
C ALA A 348 20.34 2.56 3.03
N PHE A 349 21.41 2.14 2.37
CA PHE A 349 22.08 0.88 2.64
C PHE A 349 22.69 0.84 4.03
N GLU A 350 23.39 1.90 4.42
CA GLU A 350 24.05 2.03 5.71
C GLU A 350 23.08 2.22 6.87
N GLY A 351 21.87 2.74 6.60
CA GLY A 351 20.88 3.16 7.60
C GLY A 351 21.23 4.51 8.21
N ALA A 352 22.01 5.32 7.49
CA ALA A 352 22.31 6.67 7.90
C ALA A 352 21.10 7.59 7.77
N PRO A 353 20.97 8.68 8.55
CA PRO A 353 19.93 9.67 8.34
C PRO A 353 19.96 10.24 6.91
N PRO A 354 18.80 10.67 6.36
CA PRO A 354 18.73 11.15 4.99
C PRO A 354 19.64 12.36 4.77
N ARG A 355 20.36 12.36 3.64
CA ARG A 355 21.27 13.45 3.28
C ARG A 355 20.45 14.62 2.75
N ILE A 356 20.76 15.84 3.22
CA ILE A 356 20.23 17.06 2.65
C ILE A 356 20.99 17.35 1.33
N TYR A 357 20.26 17.42 0.23
CA TYR A 357 20.80 17.86 -1.05
C TYR A 357 20.67 19.38 -1.14
N LYS A 358 21.79 20.08 -1.14
CA LYS A 358 21.81 21.51 -1.42
C LYS A 358 21.51 21.73 -2.91
N THR A 359 20.70 22.73 -3.21
CA THR A 359 20.43 23.19 -4.59
C THR A 359 21.69 23.69 -5.25
#